data_bb01123e165a81d7a3f0fbd195cc5c44
#
_entry.id   bb01123e165a81d7a3f0fbd195cc5c44
#
_cell.length_a   1.000
_cell.length_b   1.000
_cell.length_c   1.000
_cell.angle_alpha   90.00
_cell.angle_beta   90.00
_cell.angle_gamma   90.00
#
_symmetry.space_group_name_H-M   'P 1'
#
loop_
_entity.id
_entity.type
_entity.pdbx_description
1 polymer ?
#
loop_
_entity_poly.entity_id
_entity_poly.type
_entity_poly.pdbx_seq_one_letter_code
_entity_poly.pdbx_strand_id
1 'polypeptide(L)'
;MSLFRKPAENKVGAKFALTGKAGTGKTVMALSFPKPVAIDAEMGMSFYEGGEYGKNLIGVLNTQSHRDVQDAMDEISDSHEEMGAETLIVDSITKIRENLVKIVTTIDERRVRDKGGSADEANTSVRSWGRVKYVMQNLQNLMLDLSAEGVNVVYVAQSKDVKEKRGDQFVVVGQEMDAQKGMEFDFDVVLYMFTGETAKGETAYKARVLKDRLGVFKKGQVIDNPNYDLWKDRIESRKGETIDTSFTKTAEDDSKAYSQEIEDESKSALEKLTELRSSADKETVAAIDGALAKLEIKDIRKLTAKQTKGIEAIVTQFRS
;
A
#
# COMPACT_ATOMS: atom_id res chain seq x y z
N MET A 1 14.24 15.74 20.60
CA MET A 1 13.33 16.40 19.63
C MET A 1 11.92 15.90 19.86
N SER A 2 10.88 16.71 19.56
CA SER A 2 9.48 16.22 19.64
C SER A 2 9.19 15.33 18.45
N LEU A 3 8.50 14.21 18.67
CA LEU A 3 7.96 13.35 17.59
C LEU A 3 6.78 14.00 16.85
N PHE A 4 6.19 15.04 17.42
CA PHE A 4 5.04 15.72 16.83
C PHE A 4 5.48 16.98 16.08
N ARG A 5 5.13 17.07 14.79
CA ARG A 5 5.20 18.32 14.05
C ARG A 5 4.08 19.27 14.49
N LYS A 6 4.30 20.56 14.37
CA LYS A 6 3.22 21.55 14.57
C LYS A 6 2.24 21.46 13.39
N PRO A 7 0.92 21.62 13.65
CA PRO A 7 -0.03 21.76 12.56
C PRO A 7 0.36 22.94 11.67
N ALA A 8 0.44 22.67 10.37
CA ALA A 8 0.72 23.68 9.36
C ALA A 8 -0.08 23.35 8.10
N GLU A 9 -0.28 24.34 7.23
CA GLU A 9 -0.78 24.09 5.91
C GLU A 9 0.36 23.47 5.08
N ASN A 10 0.15 22.24 4.60
CA ASN A 10 1.14 21.51 3.82
C ASN A 10 0.64 21.33 2.38
N LYS A 11 1.56 21.40 1.42
CA LYS A 11 1.32 21.00 0.04
C LYS A 11 1.35 19.47 0.00
N VAL A 12 0.18 18.85 -0.14
CA VAL A 12 0.02 17.39 -0.31
C VAL A 12 -0.81 17.12 -1.53
N GLY A 13 -0.50 16.07 -2.25
CA GLY A 13 -1.30 15.59 -3.37
C GLY A 13 -2.64 15.02 -2.91
N ALA A 14 -3.67 15.16 -3.72
CA ALA A 14 -4.98 14.60 -3.45
C ALA A 14 -5.08 13.15 -3.97
N LYS A 15 -5.72 12.27 -3.20
CA LYS A 15 -5.91 10.86 -3.54
C LYS A 15 -7.35 10.60 -3.93
N PHE A 16 -7.55 10.17 -5.18
CA PHE A 16 -8.86 9.88 -5.75
C PHE A 16 -9.03 8.40 -6.08
N ALA A 17 -10.19 7.84 -5.75
CA ALA A 17 -10.63 6.54 -6.23
C ALA A 17 -11.85 6.70 -7.14
N LEU A 18 -11.76 6.21 -8.36
CA LEU A 18 -12.81 6.21 -9.36
C LEU A 18 -13.28 4.77 -9.57
N THR A 19 -14.51 4.46 -9.17
CA THR A 19 -15.07 3.12 -9.36
C THR A 19 -16.35 3.19 -10.21
N GLY A 20 -16.66 2.11 -10.93
CA GLY A 20 -17.84 2.05 -11.79
C GLY A 20 -17.71 0.99 -12.88
N LYS A 21 -18.81 0.78 -13.61
CA LYS A 21 -18.87 -0.17 -14.74
C LYS A 21 -18.00 0.29 -15.91
N ALA A 22 -17.81 -0.58 -16.91
CA ALA A 22 -17.13 -0.20 -18.14
C ALA A 22 -17.88 0.94 -18.88
N GLY A 23 -17.13 1.82 -19.55
CA GLY A 23 -17.69 2.92 -20.33
C GLY A 23 -18.28 4.09 -19.52
N THR A 24 -18.03 4.17 -18.22
CA THR A 24 -18.59 5.24 -17.35
C THR A 24 -17.71 6.49 -17.24
N GLY A 25 -16.63 6.60 -18.04
CA GLY A 25 -15.78 7.79 -18.09
C GLY A 25 -14.70 7.87 -17.01
N LYS A 26 -14.36 6.77 -16.32
CA LYS A 26 -13.32 6.75 -15.28
C LYS A 26 -11.97 7.23 -15.78
N THR A 27 -11.47 6.65 -16.86
CA THR A 27 -10.19 7.00 -17.49
C THR A 27 -10.18 8.47 -17.94
N VAL A 28 -11.27 8.95 -18.54
CA VAL A 28 -11.41 10.36 -18.99
C VAL A 28 -11.35 11.32 -17.79
N MET A 29 -12.02 10.98 -16.67
CA MET A 29 -11.93 11.75 -15.44
C MET A 29 -10.49 11.75 -14.89
N ALA A 30 -9.82 10.58 -14.87
CA ALA A 30 -8.44 10.47 -14.41
C ALA A 30 -7.48 11.33 -15.27
N LEU A 31 -7.62 11.29 -16.59
CA LEU A 31 -6.81 12.07 -17.55
C LEU A 31 -7.06 13.58 -17.48
N SER A 32 -8.11 14.04 -16.81
CA SER A 32 -8.34 15.48 -16.59
C SER A 32 -7.39 16.10 -15.55
N PHE A 33 -6.66 15.29 -14.79
CA PHE A 33 -5.69 15.76 -13.81
C PHE A 33 -4.45 16.39 -14.47
N PRO A 34 -3.71 17.28 -13.75
CA PRO A 34 -2.55 17.94 -14.30
C PRO A 34 -1.38 16.96 -14.52
N LYS A 35 -0.73 17.05 -15.67
CA LYS A 35 0.50 16.34 -16.07
C LYS A 35 0.59 14.89 -15.55
N PRO A 36 -0.35 14.02 -15.92
CA PRO A 36 -0.36 12.68 -15.43
C PRO A 36 0.71 11.80 -16.09
N VAL A 37 1.32 10.93 -15.28
CA VAL A 37 1.92 9.67 -15.71
C VAL A 37 0.94 8.55 -15.37
N ALA A 38 0.84 7.53 -16.22
CA ALA A 38 -0.18 6.51 -16.09
C ALA A 38 0.38 5.10 -16.12
N ILE A 39 -0.08 4.27 -15.21
CA ILE A 39 0.09 2.81 -15.25
C ILE A 39 -1.21 2.24 -15.83
N ASP A 40 -1.14 1.79 -17.09
CA ASP A 40 -2.28 1.25 -17.83
C ASP A 40 -2.24 -0.28 -17.83
N ALA A 41 -3.07 -0.88 -16.98
CA ALA A 41 -3.20 -2.32 -16.85
C ALA A 41 -4.29 -2.94 -17.76
N GLU A 42 -5.02 -2.10 -18.49
CA GLU A 42 -6.13 -2.51 -19.37
C GLU A 42 -5.84 -2.23 -20.86
N MET A 43 -4.69 -1.60 -21.19
CA MET A 43 -4.32 -1.19 -22.56
C MET A 43 -5.34 -0.20 -23.19
N GLY A 44 -6.04 0.56 -22.34
CA GLY A 44 -7.09 1.48 -22.77
C GLY A 44 -6.60 2.90 -23.08
N MET A 45 -5.46 3.30 -22.53
CA MET A 45 -4.97 4.67 -22.65
C MET A 45 -4.41 5.00 -24.04
N SER A 46 -3.93 4.02 -24.78
CA SER A 46 -3.41 4.21 -26.14
C SER A 46 -4.39 4.89 -27.09
N PHE A 47 -5.70 4.75 -26.87
CA PHE A 47 -6.73 5.43 -27.64
C PHE A 47 -6.91 6.91 -27.28
N TYR A 48 -6.36 7.36 -26.16
CA TYR A 48 -6.40 8.76 -25.70
C TYR A 48 -5.09 9.50 -25.99
N GLU A 49 -3.97 8.77 -26.20
CA GLU A 49 -2.68 9.36 -26.50
C GLU A 49 -2.75 10.21 -27.78
N GLY A 50 -2.22 11.44 -27.69
CA GLY A 50 -2.28 12.40 -28.79
C GLY A 50 -3.65 13.01 -29.07
N GLY A 51 -4.71 12.56 -28.40
CA GLY A 51 -6.07 13.10 -28.48
C GLY A 51 -6.35 14.18 -27.44
N GLU A 52 -7.57 14.74 -27.47
CA GLU A 52 -8.00 15.81 -26.57
C GLU A 52 -7.88 15.43 -25.08
N TYR A 53 -8.28 14.20 -24.71
CA TYR A 53 -8.24 13.74 -23.32
C TYR A 53 -6.84 13.42 -22.84
N GLY A 54 -5.94 12.98 -23.72
CA GLY A 54 -4.57 12.63 -23.40
C GLY A 54 -3.54 13.74 -23.58
N LYS A 55 -3.96 14.97 -23.91
CA LYS A 55 -3.05 16.10 -24.21
C LYS A 55 -2.08 16.46 -23.08
N ASN A 56 -2.45 16.19 -21.84
CA ASN A 56 -1.64 16.46 -20.65
C ASN A 56 -0.85 15.23 -20.19
N LEU A 57 -1.07 14.05 -20.78
CA LEU A 57 -0.41 12.80 -20.42
C LEU A 57 1.06 12.86 -20.85
N ILE A 58 1.97 12.64 -19.89
CA ILE A 58 3.42 12.76 -20.11
C ILE A 58 4.14 11.43 -20.18
N GLY A 59 3.54 10.35 -19.69
CA GLY A 59 4.11 9.00 -19.76
C GLY A 59 3.07 7.92 -19.51
N VAL A 60 3.27 6.75 -20.14
CA VAL A 60 2.43 5.56 -19.95
C VAL A 60 3.30 4.32 -19.76
N LEU A 61 3.02 3.56 -18.71
CA LEU A 61 3.58 2.23 -18.47
C LEU A 61 2.47 1.18 -18.63
N ASN A 62 2.60 0.30 -19.61
CA ASN A 62 1.65 -0.80 -19.79
C ASN A 62 2.10 -2.02 -19.02
N THR A 63 1.46 -2.31 -17.89
CA THR A 63 1.78 -3.46 -17.04
C THR A 63 0.64 -3.87 -16.14
N GLN A 64 0.60 -5.18 -15.78
CA GLN A 64 -0.20 -5.71 -14.67
C GLN A 64 0.67 -6.26 -13.54
N SER A 65 2.00 -6.12 -13.66
CA SER A 65 2.95 -6.58 -12.66
C SER A 65 2.96 -5.63 -11.46
N HIS A 66 2.69 -6.16 -10.27
CA HIS A 66 2.79 -5.36 -9.05
C HIS A 66 4.22 -4.85 -8.77
N ARG A 67 5.26 -5.53 -9.31
CA ARG A 67 6.66 -5.10 -9.19
C ARG A 67 6.92 -3.89 -10.05
N ASP A 68 6.53 -3.94 -11.33
CA ASP A 68 6.67 -2.81 -12.23
C ASP A 68 5.88 -1.59 -11.72
N VAL A 69 4.71 -1.83 -11.09
CA VAL A 69 3.92 -0.76 -10.44
C VAL A 69 4.69 -0.16 -9.28
N GLN A 70 5.31 -0.98 -8.44
CA GLN A 70 6.14 -0.52 -7.33
C GLN A 70 7.35 0.27 -7.85
N ASP A 71 8.11 -0.30 -8.80
CA ASP A 71 9.28 0.35 -9.39
C ASP A 71 8.92 1.70 -10.03
N ALA A 72 7.77 1.78 -10.71
CA ALA A 72 7.28 3.05 -11.27
C ALA A 72 6.89 4.08 -10.21
N MET A 73 6.30 3.64 -9.10
CA MET A 73 5.96 4.54 -7.99
C MET A 73 7.23 5.05 -7.28
N ASP A 74 8.24 4.20 -7.13
CA ASP A 74 9.55 4.57 -6.57
C ASP A 74 10.26 5.57 -7.53
N GLU A 75 10.23 5.34 -8.86
CA GLU A 75 10.76 6.27 -9.87
C GLU A 75 10.09 7.65 -9.79
N ILE A 76 8.75 7.68 -9.63
CA ILE A 76 8.01 8.94 -9.50
C ILE A 76 8.40 9.66 -8.19
N SER A 77 8.52 8.94 -7.07
CA SER A 77 8.99 9.52 -5.81
C SER A 77 10.36 10.17 -5.95
N ASP A 78 11.28 9.50 -6.63
CA ASP A 78 12.66 9.98 -6.81
C ASP A 78 12.77 11.15 -7.81
N SER A 79 11.89 11.24 -8.81
CA SER A 79 12.13 12.10 -9.98
C SER A 79 10.89 12.83 -10.55
N HIS A 80 9.76 12.87 -9.85
CA HIS A 80 8.54 13.52 -10.37
C HIS A 80 8.74 15.00 -10.74
N GLU A 81 9.57 15.74 -10.01
CA GLU A 81 9.88 17.15 -10.34
C GLU A 81 10.65 17.28 -11.66
N GLU A 82 11.66 16.41 -11.88
CA GLU A 82 12.45 16.39 -13.12
C GLU A 82 11.61 15.94 -14.30
N MET A 83 10.75 14.94 -14.11
CA MET A 83 9.78 14.48 -15.11
C MET A 83 8.70 15.52 -15.39
N GLY A 84 8.46 16.44 -14.47
CA GLY A 84 7.35 17.36 -14.47
C GLY A 84 6.02 16.67 -14.21
N ALA A 85 6.01 15.51 -13.56
CA ALA A 85 4.81 14.76 -13.21
C ALA A 85 4.12 15.38 -11.98
N GLU A 86 2.83 15.65 -12.08
CA GLU A 86 2.01 16.17 -10.98
C GLU A 86 0.96 15.15 -10.50
N THR A 87 0.74 14.10 -11.29
CA THR A 87 -0.29 13.08 -11.01
C THR A 87 0.17 11.71 -11.44
N LEU A 88 -0.06 10.70 -10.58
CA LEU A 88 0.01 9.28 -10.92
C LEU A 88 -1.42 8.76 -11.15
N ILE A 89 -1.66 8.11 -12.27
CA ILE A 89 -2.89 7.36 -12.57
C ILE A 89 -2.56 5.86 -12.55
N VAL A 90 -3.40 5.05 -11.90
CA VAL A 90 -3.35 3.58 -11.97
C VAL A 90 -4.69 3.07 -12.52
N ASP A 91 -4.69 2.64 -13.77
CA ASP A 91 -5.90 2.17 -14.49
C ASP A 91 -5.70 0.74 -15.05
N SER A 92 -6.14 -0.31 -14.35
CA SER A 92 -6.88 -0.27 -13.10
C SER A 92 -6.17 -1.08 -12.00
N ILE A 93 -6.35 -0.66 -10.77
CA ILE A 93 -5.86 -1.40 -9.59
C ILE A 93 -6.53 -2.78 -9.46
N THR A 94 -7.74 -2.93 -10.00
CA THR A 94 -8.45 -4.22 -10.08
C THR A 94 -7.63 -5.24 -10.87
N LYS A 95 -7.11 -4.87 -12.06
CA LYS A 95 -6.32 -5.76 -12.92
C LYS A 95 -4.99 -6.15 -12.28
N ILE A 96 -4.33 -5.23 -11.61
CA ILE A 96 -3.09 -5.50 -10.88
C ILE A 96 -3.35 -6.53 -9.76
N ARG A 97 -4.42 -6.34 -8.98
CA ARG A 97 -4.82 -7.29 -7.94
C ARG A 97 -5.23 -8.65 -8.51
N GLU A 98 -6.01 -8.70 -9.59
CA GLU A 98 -6.40 -9.95 -10.27
C GLU A 98 -5.16 -10.73 -10.74
N ASN A 99 -4.19 -10.06 -11.35
CA ASN A 99 -2.93 -10.68 -11.77
C ASN A 99 -2.15 -11.26 -10.60
N LEU A 100 -2.06 -10.52 -9.48
CA LEU A 100 -1.40 -10.99 -8.26
C LEU A 100 -2.12 -12.24 -7.68
N VAL A 101 -3.45 -12.24 -7.64
CA VAL A 101 -4.24 -13.41 -7.21
C VAL A 101 -3.95 -14.61 -8.12
N LYS A 102 -3.93 -14.43 -9.46
CA LYS A 102 -3.59 -15.47 -10.42
C LYS A 102 -2.20 -16.06 -10.15
N ILE A 103 -1.20 -15.21 -9.89
CA ILE A 103 0.17 -15.64 -9.58
C ILE A 103 0.20 -16.54 -8.35
N VAL A 104 -0.42 -16.12 -7.23
CA VAL A 104 -0.38 -16.91 -5.98
C VAL A 104 -1.20 -18.20 -6.11
N THR A 105 -2.30 -18.21 -6.85
CA THR A 105 -3.09 -19.41 -7.14
C THR A 105 -2.25 -20.41 -7.94
N THR A 106 -1.57 -19.99 -9.01
CA THR A 106 -0.66 -20.84 -9.80
C THR A 106 0.46 -21.45 -8.93
N ILE A 107 0.98 -20.69 -7.96
CA ILE A 107 1.98 -21.22 -7.03
C ILE A 107 1.37 -22.31 -6.14
N ASP A 108 0.16 -22.13 -5.62
CA ASP A 108 -0.51 -23.11 -4.77
C ASP A 108 -0.88 -24.39 -5.57
N GLU A 109 -1.36 -24.25 -6.83
CA GLU A 109 -1.59 -25.38 -7.74
C GLU A 109 -0.31 -26.20 -7.99
N ARG A 110 0.82 -25.51 -8.22
CA ARG A 110 2.12 -26.19 -8.40
C ARG A 110 2.50 -26.99 -7.14
N ARG A 111 2.33 -26.39 -5.97
CA ARG A 111 2.61 -27.07 -4.68
C ARG A 111 1.75 -28.31 -4.46
N VAL A 112 0.48 -28.30 -4.90
CA VAL A 112 -0.41 -29.47 -4.82
C VAL A 112 0.06 -30.56 -5.78
N ARG A 113 0.41 -30.19 -7.03
CA ARG A 113 0.96 -31.14 -8.03
C ARG A 113 2.27 -31.80 -7.55
N ASP A 114 3.18 -31.01 -6.99
CA ASP A 114 4.47 -31.52 -6.46
C ASP A 114 4.28 -32.53 -5.32
N LYS A 115 3.11 -32.51 -4.65
CA LYS A 115 2.72 -33.47 -3.63
C LYS A 115 1.87 -34.65 -4.15
N GLY A 116 1.69 -34.73 -5.49
CA GLY A 116 0.93 -35.80 -6.13
C GLY A 116 -0.59 -35.60 -6.21
N GLY A 117 -1.10 -34.39 -5.86
CA GLY A 117 -2.51 -34.02 -5.99
C GLY A 117 -2.88 -33.44 -7.33
N SER A 118 -4.19 -33.25 -7.58
CA SER A 118 -4.70 -32.56 -8.76
C SER A 118 -4.70 -31.05 -8.57
N ALA A 119 -4.39 -30.29 -9.64
CA ALA A 119 -4.49 -28.83 -9.62
C ALA A 119 -5.92 -28.34 -9.33
N ASP A 120 -6.95 -29.10 -9.76
CA ASP A 120 -8.36 -28.75 -9.53
C ASP A 120 -8.77 -28.85 -8.05
N GLU A 121 -7.97 -29.53 -7.22
CA GLU A 121 -8.16 -29.62 -5.76
C GLU A 121 -7.46 -28.46 -5.01
N ALA A 122 -6.67 -27.65 -5.72
CA ALA A 122 -5.92 -26.57 -5.11
C ALA A 122 -6.84 -25.39 -4.79
N ASN A 123 -7.01 -25.13 -3.49
CA ASN A 123 -7.58 -23.88 -3.02
C ASN A 123 -6.46 -22.87 -2.74
N THR A 124 -6.66 -21.61 -3.08
CA THR A 124 -5.73 -20.53 -2.71
C THR A 124 -5.59 -20.49 -1.19
N SER A 125 -4.37 -20.73 -0.69
CA SER A 125 -4.08 -20.88 0.73
C SER A 125 -4.26 -19.56 1.49
N VAL A 126 -4.52 -19.65 2.80
CA VAL A 126 -4.56 -18.48 3.70
C VAL A 126 -3.26 -17.67 3.62
N ARG A 127 -2.11 -18.36 3.50
CA ARG A 127 -0.80 -17.73 3.34
C ARG A 127 -0.72 -16.93 2.04
N SER A 128 -1.24 -17.47 0.94
CA SER A 128 -1.27 -16.82 -0.36
C SER A 128 -2.18 -15.58 -0.36
N TRP A 129 -3.35 -15.66 0.28
CA TRP A 129 -4.20 -14.49 0.52
C TRP A 129 -3.52 -13.43 1.40
N GLY A 130 -2.78 -13.86 2.43
CA GLY A 130 -1.95 -12.97 3.24
C GLY A 130 -0.92 -12.23 2.41
N ARG A 131 -0.28 -12.91 1.42
CA ARG A 131 0.67 -12.28 0.51
C ARG A 131 0.01 -11.26 -0.42
N VAL A 132 -1.16 -11.57 -0.98
CA VAL A 132 -1.93 -10.60 -1.78
C VAL A 132 -2.21 -9.34 -0.97
N LYS A 133 -2.73 -9.52 0.27
CA LYS A 133 -3.01 -8.40 1.17
C LYS A 133 -1.76 -7.57 1.44
N TYR A 134 -0.64 -8.20 1.76
CA TYR A 134 0.63 -7.53 2.06
C TYR A 134 1.11 -6.68 0.88
N VAL A 135 1.15 -7.24 -0.33
CA VAL A 135 1.57 -6.49 -1.53
C VAL A 135 0.65 -5.30 -1.80
N MET A 136 -0.67 -5.50 -1.69
CA MET A 136 -1.61 -4.42 -1.90
C MET A 136 -1.48 -3.31 -0.84
N GLN A 137 -1.15 -3.65 0.40
CA GLN A 137 -0.87 -2.67 1.46
C GLN A 137 0.43 -1.89 1.18
N ASN A 138 1.46 -2.54 0.65
CA ASN A 138 2.69 -1.83 0.25
C ASN A 138 2.41 -0.79 -0.85
N LEU A 139 1.62 -1.14 -1.87
CA LEU A 139 1.21 -0.18 -2.91
C LEU A 139 0.36 0.98 -2.32
N GLN A 140 -0.43 0.71 -1.27
CA GLN A 140 -1.15 1.78 -0.56
C GLN A 140 -0.19 2.71 0.20
N ASN A 141 0.84 2.17 0.86
CA ASN A 141 1.84 2.99 1.54
C ASN A 141 2.59 3.89 0.56
N LEU A 142 3.03 3.35 -0.60
CA LEU A 142 3.65 4.15 -1.66
C LEU A 142 2.72 5.26 -2.18
N MET A 143 1.43 4.98 -2.34
CA MET A 143 0.44 6.01 -2.69
C MET A 143 0.38 7.13 -1.63
N LEU A 144 0.45 6.78 -0.34
CA LEU A 144 0.45 7.77 0.74
C LEU A 144 1.74 8.59 0.74
N ASP A 145 2.88 7.95 0.47
CA ASP A 145 4.18 8.60 0.38
C ASP A 145 4.20 9.61 -0.78
N LEU A 146 3.80 9.21 -1.98
CA LEU A 146 3.67 10.12 -3.14
C LEU A 146 2.72 11.31 -2.86
N SER A 147 1.60 11.05 -2.17
CA SER A 147 0.70 12.13 -1.77
C SER A 147 1.38 13.11 -0.79
N ALA A 148 2.19 12.61 0.15
CA ALA A 148 2.93 13.46 1.09
C ALA A 148 3.96 14.36 0.38
N GLU A 149 4.55 13.89 -0.73
CA GLU A 149 5.47 14.59 -1.61
C GLU A 149 4.77 15.60 -2.54
N GLY A 150 3.44 15.64 -2.55
CA GLY A 150 2.65 16.61 -3.32
C GLY A 150 2.13 16.08 -4.66
N VAL A 151 2.36 14.82 -4.99
CA VAL A 151 1.85 14.17 -6.20
C VAL A 151 0.40 13.74 -6.00
N ASN A 152 -0.51 14.12 -6.91
CA ASN A 152 -1.86 13.59 -6.90
C ASN A 152 -1.86 12.12 -7.31
N VAL A 153 -2.71 11.31 -6.71
CA VAL A 153 -2.84 9.89 -7.07
C VAL A 153 -4.29 9.56 -7.39
N VAL A 154 -4.51 8.98 -8.57
CA VAL A 154 -5.84 8.58 -9.06
C VAL A 154 -5.85 7.08 -9.33
N TYR A 155 -6.58 6.33 -8.53
CA TYR A 155 -6.80 4.91 -8.77
C TYR A 155 -8.16 4.71 -9.45
N VAL A 156 -8.12 4.03 -10.59
CA VAL A 156 -9.31 3.53 -11.27
C VAL A 156 -9.55 2.08 -10.86
N ALA A 157 -10.78 1.74 -10.54
CA ALA A 157 -11.18 0.39 -10.19
C ALA A 157 -12.49 0.01 -10.88
N GLN A 158 -12.67 -1.27 -11.14
CA GLN A 158 -13.95 -1.82 -11.53
C GLN A 158 -14.88 -1.84 -10.31
N SER A 159 -16.19 -1.83 -10.53
CA SER A 159 -17.16 -2.02 -9.46
C SER A 159 -17.70 -3.43 -9.47
N LYS A 160 -17.96 -3.99 -8.28
CA LYS A 160 -18.66 -5.25 -8.09
C LYS A 160 -19.92 -5.06 -7.27
N ASP A 161 -20.90 -5.91 -7.53
CA ASP A 161 -22.19 -5.88 -6.82
C ASP A 161 -22.03 -6.46 -5.41
N VAL A 162 -22.51 -5.71 -4.43
CA VAL A 162 -22.69 -6.20 -3.05
C VAL A 162 -24.02 -6.92 -2.99
N LYS A 163 -24.00 -8.20 -2.63
CA LYS A 163 -25.20 -9.04 -2.57
C LYS A 163 -25.49 -9.43 -1.12
N GLU A 164 -26.73 -9.26 -0.69
CA GLU A 164 -27.23 -9.78 0.57
C GLU A 164 -28.18 -10.96 0.34
N LYS A 165 -28.10 -11.98 1.19
CA LYS A 165 -29.05 -13.08 1.17
C LYS A 165 -30.33 -12.65 1.84
N ARG A 166 -31.45 -12.63 1.10
CA ARG A 166 -32.82 -12.37 1.61
C ARG A 166 -33.66 -13.60 1.33
N GLY A 167 -33.91 -14.39 2.36
CA GLY A 167 -34.50 -15.73 2.20
C GLY A 167 -33.57 -16.64 1.40
N ASP A 168 -34.08 -17.22 0.31
CA ASP A 168 -33.31 -18.11 -0.57
C ASP A 168 -32.66 -17.39 -1.78
N GLN A 169 -32.82 -16.07 -1.89
CA GLN A 169 -32.30 -15.29 -3.01
C GLN A 169 -31.20 -14.33 -2.57
N PHE A 170 -30.23 -14.10 -3.49
CA PHE A 170 -29.25 -13.04 -3.35
C PHE A 170 -29.73 -11.78 -4.05
N VAL A 171 -29.91 -10.69 -3.31
CA VAL A 171 -30.34 -9.39 -3.83
C VAL A 171 -29.15 -8.44 -3.85
N VAL A 172 -28.96 -7.73 -4.96
CA VAL A 172 -27.97 -6.67 -5.06
C VAL A 172 -28.44 -5.48 -4.22
N VAL A 173 -27.65 -5.15 -3.17
CA VAL A 173 -27.96 -4.06 -2.23
C VAL A 173 -27.07 -2.84 -2.42
N GLY A 174 -26.03 -2.95 -3.24
CA GLY A 174 -25.13 -1.85 -3.51
C GLY A 174 -24.00 -2.25 -4.46
N GLN A 175 -23.09 -1.34 -4.66
CA GLN A 175 -21.87 -1.58 -5.43
C GLN A 175 -20.68 -1.06 -4.64
N GLU A 176 -19.57 -1.78 -4.71
CA GLU A 176 -18.31 -1.41 -4.08
C GLU A 176 -17.15 -1.47 -5.08
N MET A 177 -16.06 -0.85 -4.73
CA MET A 177 -14.83 -0.90 -5.50
C MET A 177 -14.25 -2.31 -5.49
N ASP A 178 -13.95 -2.88 -6.66
CA ASP A 178 -13.27 -4.18 -6.74
C ASP A 178 -11.75 -4.00 -6.60
N ALA A 179 -11.34 -3.86 -5.36
CA ALA A 179 -9.97 -3.69 -4.94
C ALA A 179 -9.69 -4.43 -3.61
N GLN A 180 -8.55 -4.18 -2.98
CA GLN A 180 -8.28 -4.67 -1.65
C GLN A 180 -9.26 -4.05 -0.64
N LYS A 181 -9.87 -4.89 0.19
CA LYS A 181 -10.83 -4.43 1.22
C LYS A 181 -10.18 -3.40 2.14
N GLY A 182 -10.87 -2.28 2.32
CA GLY A 182 -10.42 -1.17 3.16
C GLY A 182 -9.57 -0.12 2.42
N MET A 183 -9.18 -0.36 1.16
CA MET A 183 -8.41 0.60 0.37
C MET A 183 -9.10 1.97 0.24
N GLU A 184 -10.43 2.00 0.21
CA GLU A 184 -11.24 3.22 0.11
C GLU A 184 -11.03 4.21 1.26
N PHE A 185 -10.53 3.74 2.42
CA PHE A 185 -10.30 4.61 3.57
C PHE A 185 -9.12 5.57 3.37
N ASP A 186 -8.16 5.22 2.53
CA ASP A 186 -6.94 6.00 2.32
C ASP A 186 -7.12 7.14 1.30
N PHE A 187 -8.14 7.05 0.44
CA PHE A 187 -8.45 8.11 -0.52
C PHE A 187 -9.13 9.30 0.15
N ASP A 188 -8.90 10.49 -0.41
CA ASP A 188 -9.56 11.73 0.03
C ASP A 188 -10.92 11.88 -0.64
N VAL A 189 -11.02 11.49 -1.92
CA VAL A 189 -12.25 11.50 -2.71
C VAL A 189 -12.51 10.11 -3.29
N VAL A 190 -13.73 9.60 -3.13
CA VAL A 190 -14.18 8.35 -3.72
C VAL A 190 -15.45 8.60 -4.52
N LEU A 191 -15.40 8.32 -5.82
CA LEU A 191 -16.48 8.55 -6.76
C LEU A 191 -16.97 7.24 -7.37
N TYR A 192 -18.30 7.05 -7.36
CA TYR A 192 -18.94 6.02 -8.16
C TYR A 192 -19.38 6.64 -9.49
N MET A 193 -18.72 6.21 -10.58
CA MET A 193 -18.93 6.70 -11.94
C MET A 193 -20.03 5.90 -12.63
N PHE A 194 -20.95 6.60 -13.30
CA PHE A 194 -22.02 5.99 -14.08
C PHE A 194 -22.42 6.91 -15.23
N THR A 195 -23.20 6.39 -16.16
CA THR A 195 -23.81 7.18 -17.23
C THR A 195 -25.27 7.48 -16.91
N GLY A 196 -25.73 8.62 -17.36
CA GLY A 196 -27.12 9.03 -17.31
C GLY A 196 -27.47 9.82 -18.55
N GLU A 197 -28.71 10.25 -18.66
CA GLU A 197 -29.15 11.10 -19.77
C GLU A 197 -29.16 12.58 -19.33
N THR A 198 -28.80 13.47 -20.26
CA THR A 198 -29.05 14.89 -20.12
C THR A 198 -30.52 15.19 -20.35
N ALA A 199 -30.94 16.45 -20.08
CA ALA A 199 -32.29 16.91 -20.40
C ALA A 199 -32.64 16.84 -21.91
N LYS A 200 -31.60 16.69 -22.78
CA LYS A 200 -31.75 16.56 -24.24
C LYS A 200 -31.73 15.09 -24.73
N GLY A 201 -31.64 14.10 -23.78
CA GLY A 201 -31.56 12.68 -24.13
C GLY A 201 -30.16 12.21 -24.56
N GLU A 202 -29.13 13.05 -24.40
CA GLU A 202 -27.73 12.68 -24.70
C GLU A 202 -27.10 11.94 -23.52
N THR A 203 -26.21 11.01 -23.77
CA THR A 203 -25.46 10.33 -22.71
C THR A 203 -24.51 11.31 -22.02
N ALA A 204 -24.62 11.42 -20.70
CA ALA A 204 -23.72 12.20 -19.86
C ALA A 204 -22.95 11.28 -18.87
N TYR A 205 -21.70 11.60 -18.64
CA TYR A 205 -20.92 11.01 -17.57
C TYR A 205 -21.30 11.66 -16.24
N LYS A 206 -21.57 10.84 -15.24
CA LYS A 206 -21.98 11.28 -13.90
C LYS A 206 -21.16 10.59 -12.84
N ALA A 207 -21.00 11.25 -11.70
CA ALA A 207 -20.39 10.67 -10.53
C ALA A 207 -21.27 10.85 -9.29
N ARG A 208 -21.43 9.80 -8.50
CA ARG A 208 -21.98 9.91 -7.15
C ARG A 208 -20.81 9.97 -6.17
N VAL A 209 -20.80 10.98 -5.33
CA VAL A 209 -19.80 11.19 -4.30
C VAL A 209 -20.04 10.18 -3.17
N LEU A 210 -19.12 9.22 -3.00
CA LEU A 210 -19.15 8.28 -1.87
C LEU A 210 -18.38 8.84 -0.67
N LYS A 211 -17.33 9.61 -0.92
CA LYS A 211 -16.49 10.28 0.07
C LYS A 211 -15.88 11.53 -0.55
N ASP A 212 -15.82 12.62 0.18
CA ASP A 212 -15.04 13.82 -0.15
C ASP A 212 -14.53 14.46 1.15
N ARG A 213 -13.24 14.21 1.45
CA ARG A 213 -12.52 14.79 2.59
C ARG A 213 -12.09 16.23 2.29
N LEU A 214 -12.00 16.62 1.00
CA LEU A 214 -11.66 17.98 0.59
C LEU A 214 -12.79 18.98 0.86
N GLY A 215 -14.03 18.48 1.05
CA GLY A 215 -15.18 19.26 1.46
C GLY A 215 -15.80 20.08 0.34
N VAL A 216 -15.55 19.71 -0.93
CA VAL A 216 -16.14 20.38 -2.10
C VAL A 216 -17.57 19.92 -2.32
N PHE A 217 -17.81 18.61 -2.18
CA PHE A 217 -19.13 18.02 -2.39
C PHE A 217 -19.60 17.22 -1.18
N LYS A 218 -20.93 17.08 -1.04
CA LYS A 218 -21.51 16.27 0.03
C LYS A 218 -21.62 14.80 -0.41
N LYS A 219 -21.45 13.88 0.54
CA LYS A 219 -21.69 12.46 0.32
C LYS A 219 -23.09 12.22 -0.24
N GLY A 220 -23.18 11.43 -1.31
CA GLY A 220 -24.42 11.09 -2.01
C GLY A 220 -24.78 12.07 -3.14
N GLN A 221 -24.15 13.24 -3.21
CA GLN A 221 -24.35 14.20 -4.29
C GLN A 221 -23.97 13.58 -5.64
N VAL A 222 -24.73 13.90 -6.67
CA VAL A 222 -24.46 13.52 -8.06
C VAL A 222 -23.86 14.72 -8.79
N ILE A 223 -22.77 14.49 -9.50
CA ILE A 223 -22.02 15.48 -10.26
C ILE A 223 -22.13 15.10 -11.74
N ASP A 224 -22.42 16.05 -12.59
CA ASP A 224 -22.42 15.88 -14.04
C ASP A 224 -21.03 16.22 -14.60
N ASN A 225 -20.55 15.37 -15.52
CA ASN A 225 -19.25 15.51 -16.21
C ASN A 225 -18.09 15.82 -15.25
N PRO A 226 -17.84 14.94 -14.26
CA PRO A 226 -16.80 15.15 -13.26
C PRO A 226 -15.42 15.26 -13.93
N ASN A 227 -14.63 16.22 -13.49
CA ASN A 227 -13.26 16.44 -13.92
C ASN A 227 -12.45 17.11 -12.81
N TYR A 228 -11.14 17.21 -12.96
CA TYR A 228 -10.23 17.80 -11.96
C TYR A 228 -10.61 19.23 -11.56
N ASP A 229 -11.07 20.06 -12.50
CA ASP A 229 -11.36 21.48 -12.26
C ASP A 229 -12.37 21.71 -11.12
N LEU A 230 -13.24 20.73 -10.86
CA LEU A 230 -14.21 20.80 -9.77
C LEU A 230 -13.56 20.82 -8.38
N TRP A 231 -12.35 20.29 -8.23
CA TRP A 231 -11.59 20.25 -6.97
C TRP A 231 -10.32 21.10 -7.01
N LYS A 232 -9.95 21.62 -8.18
CA LYS A 232 -8.72 22.34 -8.47
C LYS A 232 -8.41 23.41 -7.41
N ASP A 233 -9.33 24.34 -7.20
CA ASP A 233 -9.12 25.43 -6.25
C ASP A 233 -8.81 24.93 -4.84
N ARG A 234 -9.45 23.85 -4.43
CA ARG A 234 -9.24 23.25 -3.11
C ARG A 234 -7.91 22.53 -2.99
N ILE A 235 -7.45 21.90 -4.07
CA ILE A 235 -6.16 21.18 -4.12
C ILE A 235 -5.02 22.20 -4.22
N GLU A 236 -5.09 23.12 -5.18
CA GLU A 236 -4.03 24.07 -5.48
C GLU A 236 -3.94 25.26 -4.50
N SER A 237 -4.99 25.49 -3.68
CA SER A 237 -4.94 26.51 -2.62
C SER A 237 -3.98 26.13 -1.48
N ARG A 238 -3.62 24.86 -1.36
CA ARG A 238 -2.69 24.39 -0.33
C ARG A 238 -1.28 24.88 -0.62
N LYS A 239 -0.74 25.63 0.34
CA LYS A 239 0.59 26.24 0.26
C LYS A 239 1.44 25.68 1.41
N GLY A 240 2.74 25.77 1.26
CA GLY A 240 3.68 25.32 2.27
C GLY A 240 4.60 24.21 1.73
N GLU A 241 5.33 23.60 2.63
CA GLU A 241 6.24 22.51 2.32
C GLU A 241 5.48 21.17 2.25
N THR A 242 6.05 20.19 1.57
CA THR A 242 5.60 18.81 1.57
C THR A 242 5.78 18.20 2.96
N ILE A 243 5.19 17.05 3.20
CA ILE A 243 5.35 16.34 4.48
C ILE A 243 6.51 15.36 4.33
N ASP A 244 7.60 15.62 5.08
CA ASP A 244 8.71 14.66 5.18
C ASP A 244 8.27 13.45 6.03
N THR A 245 7.73 12.45 5.36
CA THR A 245 7.34 11.17 5.96
C THR A 245 7.33 10.09 4.89
N SER A 246 7.66 8.85 5.29
CA SER A 246 7.49 7.66 4.45
C SER A 246 6.94 6.51 5.28
N PHE A 247 5.73 6.11 4.96
CA PHE A 247 5.08 4.95 5.58
C PHE A 247 5.71 3.64 5.12
N THR A 248 6.19 3.60 3.87
CA THR A 248 6.91 2.46 3.31
C THR A 248 8.20 2.22 4.07
N LYS A 249 9.04 3.24 4.23
CA LYS A 249 10.30 3.14 4.98
C LYS A 249 10.06 2.78 6.44
N THR A 250 9.07 3.39 7.09
CA THR A 250 8.71 3.08 8.47
C THR A 250 8.32 1.60 8.62
N ALA A 251 7.49 1.07 7.71
CA ALA A 251 7.08 -0.33 7.74
C ALA A 251 8.26 -1.30 7.51
N GLU A 252 9.22 -0.94 6.66
CA GLU A 252 10.44 -1.72 6.45
C GLU A 252 11.34 -1.73 7.68
N ASP A 253 11.55 -0.57 8.31
CA ASP A 253 12.40 -0.44 9.49
C ASP A 253 11.80 -1.20 10.69
N ASP A 254 10.49 -1.09 10.91
CA ASP A 254 9.77 -1.88 11.92
C ASP A 254 9.86 -3.38 11.64
N SER A 255 9.75 -3.80 10.38
CA SER A 255 9.89 -5.22 9.99
C SER A 255 11.29 -5.74 10.26
N LYS A 256 12.34 -4.95 10.00
CA LYS A 256 13.73 -5.29 10.30
C LYS A 256 13.95 -5.39 11.81
N ALA A 257 13.45 -4.40 12.57
CA ALA A 257 13.56 -4.38 14.04
C ALA A 257 12.86 -5.61 14.65
N TYR A 258 11.63 -5.91 14.22
CA TYR A 258 10.88 -7.07 14.70
C TYR A 258 11.56 -8.41 14.33
N SER A 259 12.14 -8.52 13.13
CA SER A 259 12.91 -9.69 12.73
C SER A 259 14.15 -9.88 13.61
N GLN A 260 14.82 -8.79 13.98
CA GLN A 260 15.98 -8.81 14.88
C GLN A 260 15.57 -9.21 16.30
N GLU A 261 14.42 -8.72 16.79
CA GLU A 261 13.87 -9.12 18.09
C GLU A 261 13.60 -10.64 18.15
N ILE A 262 12.93 -11.18 17.13
CA ILE A 262 12.65 -12.63 17.03
C ILE A 262 13.95 -13.44 17.00
N GLU A 263 14.94 -12.98 16.21
CA GLU A 263 16.24 -13.63 16.14
C GLU A 263 16.93 -13.60 17.50
N ASP A 264 16.94 -12.46 18.17
CA ASP A 264 17.52 -12.29 19.50
C ASP A 264 16.78 -13.13 20.57
N GLU A 265 15.45 -13.24 20.50
CA GLU A 265 14.67 -14.11 21.39
C GLU A 265 15.02 -15.58 21.19
N SER A 266 15.27 -15.99 19.95
CA SER A 266 15.60 -17.39 19.61
C SER A 266 17.02 -17.79 20.03
N LYS A 267 17.92 -16.83 20.26
CA LYS A 267 19.29 -17.11 20.73
C LYS A 267 19.32 -17.67 22.13
N SER A 268 20.13 -18.66 22.33
CA SER A 268 20.40 -19.19 23.66
C SER A 268 21.10 -18.16 24.57
N ALA A 269 20.97 -18.32 25.87
CA ALA A 269 21.66 -17.47 26.85
C ALA A 269 23.18 -17.38 26.61
N LEU A 270 23.78 -18.48 26.11
CA LEU A 270 25.21 -18.54 25.78
C LEU A 270 25.57 -17.74 24.53
N GLU A 271 24.74 -17.80 23.48
CA GLU A 271 24.94 -17.03 22.27
C GLU A 271 24.86 -15.53 22.56
N LYS A 272 23.82 -15.09 23.31
CA LYS A 272 23.66 -13.71 23.78
C LYS A 272 24.86 -13.22 24.59
N LEU A 273 25.38 -14.07 25.48
CA LEU A 273 26.58 -13.76 26.27
C LEU A 273 27.84 -13.64 25.41
N THR A 274 27.97 -14.51 24.41
CA THR A 274 29.13 -14.48 23.51
C THR A 274 29.14 -13.21 22.65
N GLU A 275 27.98 -12.81 22.12
CA GLU A 275 27.81 -11.56 21.37
C GLU A 275 28.13 -10.34 22.24
N LEU A 276 27.56 -10.29 23.46
CA LEU A 276 27.79 -9.23 24.42
C LEU A 276 29.30 -9.06 24.72
N ARG A 277 30.00 -10.18 24.98
CA ARG A 277 31.44 -10.14 25.24
C ARG A 277 32.28 -9.70 24.05
N SER A 278 31.85 -10.02 22.81
CA SER A 278 32.57 -9.64 21.58
C SER A 278 32.43 -8.16 21.26
N SER A 279 31.34 -7.51 21.66
CA SER A 279 31.04 -6.10 21.41
C SER A 279 31.43 -5.16 22.56
N ALA A 280 31.66 -5.69 23.76
CA ALA A 280 31.97 -4.91 24.97
C ALA A 280 33.45 -4.48 25.03
N ASP A 281 33.70 -3.37 25.73
CA ASP A 281 35.04 -2.94 26.06
C ASP A 281 35.72 -3.84 27.11
N LYS A 282 37.02 -3.66 27.31
CA LYS A 282 37.81 -4.50 28.20
C LYS A 282 37.35 -4.48 29.67
N GLU A 283 36.82 -3.35 30.13
CA GLU A 283 36.37 -3.19 31.51
C GLU A 283 35.06 -3.93 31.72
N THR A 284 34.12 -3.78 30.78
CA THR A 284 32.85 -4.51 30.77
C THR A 284 33.04 -6.01 30.65
N VAL A 285 33.96 -6.48 29.78
CA VAL A 285 34.30 -7.89 29.67
C VAL A 285 34.84 -8.45 31.00
N ALA A 286 35.72 -7.72 31.69
CA ALA A 286 36.25 -8.13 32.98
C ALA A 286 35.14 -8.22 34.05
N ALA A 287 34.18 -7.32 34.03
CA ALA A 287 33.02 -7.32 34.93
C ALA A 287 32.10 -8.53 34.64
N ILE A 288 31.83 -8.82 33.35
CA ILE A 288 31.08 -10.01 32.92
C ILE A 288 31.77 -11.29 33.38
N ASP A 289 33.08 -11.41 33.19
CA ASP A 289 33.86 -12.57 33.60
C ASP A 289 33.85 -12.77 35.12
N GLY A 290 33.91 -11.69 35.89
CA GLY A 290 33.74 -11.69 37.33
C GLY A 290 32.34 -12.17 37.78
N ALA A 291 31.30 -11.79 37.04
CA ALA A 291 29.95 -12.25 37.33
C ALA A 291 29.76 -13.73 36.96
N LEU A 292 30.31 -14.19 35.84
CA LEU A 292 30.28 -15.57 35.38
C LEU A 292 31.00 -16.53 36.37
N ALA A 293 32.13 -16.11 36.92
CA ALA A 293 32.89 -16.89 37.89
C ALA A 293 32.05 -17.30 39.12
N LYS A 294 31.08 -16.44 39.50
CA LYS A 294 30.15 -16.70 40.62
C LYS A 294 29.11 -17.79 40.29
N LEU A 295 28.93 -18.17 39.03
CA LEU A 295 27.97 -19.20 38.62
C LEU A 295 28.57 -20.62 38.68
N GLU A 296 29.87 -20.76 39.00
CA GLU A 296 30.56 -22.06 39.15
C GLU A 296 30.31 -23.02 37.98
N ILE A 297 30.35 -22.53 36.73
CA ILE A 297 30.09 -23.29 35.52
C ILE A 297 31.32 -24.22 35.25
N LYS A 298 31.13 -25.52 35.42
CA LYS A 298 32.19 -26.52 35.16
C LYS A 298 32.23 -26.99 33.68
N ASP A 299 31.09 -27.09 33.05
CA ASP A 299 30.96 -27.43 31.61
C ASP A 299 29.87 -26.58 30.96
N ILE A 300 30.29 -25.73 30.05
CA ILE A 300 29.41 -24.79 29.34
C ILE A 300 28.38 -25.49 28.44
N ARG A 301 28.61 -26.76 28.09
CA ARG A 301 27.72 -27.58 27.27
C ARG A 301 26.63 -28.26 28.09
N LYS A 302 26.74 -28.23 29.45
CA LYS A 302 25.83 -28.86 30.38
C LYS A 302 25.41 -27.91 31.50
N LEU A 303 24.74 -26.84 31.11
CA LEU A 303 24.24 -25.86 32.06
C LEU A 303 23.01 -26.37 32.82
N THR A 304 22.97 -26.13 34.10
CA THR A 304 21.76 -26.28 34.89
C THR A 304 20.80 -25.14 34.66
N ALA A 305 19.49 -25.34 34.92
CA ALA A 305 18.49 -24.28 34.79
C ALA A 305 18.83 -23.00 35.62
N LYS A 306 19.50 -23.19 36.79
CA LYS A 306 19.97 -22.09 37.63
C LYS A 306 21.11 -21.31 36.98
N GLN A 307 22.02 -22.00 36.33
CA GLN A 307 23.15 -21.39 35.59
C GLN A 307 22.67 -20.64 34.34
N THR A 308 21.73 -21.24 33.60
CA THR A 308 21.09 -20.54 32.43
C THR A 308 20.45 -19.23 32.84
N LYS A 309 19.61 -19.24 33.88
CA LYS A 309 19.00 -18.02 34.44
C LYS A 309 20.04 -17.02 34.94
N GLY A 310 21.15 -17.50 35.51
CA GLY A 310 22.26 -16.64 35.94
C GLY A 310 22.95 -15.96 34.74
N ILE A 311 23.15 -16.67 33.64
CA ILE A 311 23.67 -16.09 32.40
C ILE A 311 22.70 -15.07 31.80
N GLU A 312 21.39 -15.37 31.77
CA GLU A 312 20.36 -14.43 31.30
C GLU A 312 20.37 -13.13 32.13
N ALA A 313 20.52 -13.23 33.44
CA ALA A 313 20.61 -12.06 34.32
C ALA A 313 21.87 -11.22 34.04
N ILE A 314 23.01 -11.86 33.78
CA ILE A 314 24.26 -11.17 33.38
C ILE A 314 24.07 -10.47 32.04
N VAL A 315 23.51 -11.16 31.04
CA VAL A 315 23.22 -10.54 29.74
C VAL A 315 22.31 -9.32 29.89
N THR A 316 21.26 -9.43 30.68
CA THR A 316 20.33 -8.30 30.93
C THR A 316 21.02 -7.13 31.63
N GLN A 317 21.90 -7.41 32.60
CA GLN A 317 22.60 -6.37 33.37
C GLN A 317 23.58 -5.55 32.54
N PHE A 318 24.24 -6.15 31.56
CA PHE A 318 25.31 -5.52 30.78
C PHE A 318 24.92 -5.17 29.34
N ARG A 319 23.65 -5.37 28.96
CA ARG A 319 23.11 -5.01 27.64
C ARG A 319 22.58 -3.57 27.55
N SER A 320 22.59 -2.83 28.67
CA SER A 320 22.07 -1.45 28.79
C SER A 320 23.04 -0.39 28.28
#